data_c7d57970893f37707e25816b871df3df
#
_entry.id   c7d57970893f37707e25816b871df3df
#
_cell.length_a   1.000
_cell.length_b   1.000
_cell.length_c   1.000
_cell.angle_alpha   90.00
_cell.angle_beta   90.00
_cell.angle_gamma   90.00
#
_symmetry.space_group_name_H-M   'P 1'
#
loop_
_entity.id
_entity.type
_entity.pdbx_description
1 polymer ?
#
loop_
_entity_poly.entity_id
_entity_poly.type
_entity_poly.pdbx_seq_one_letter_code
_entity_poly.pdbx_strand_id
1 'polypeptide(L)'
;MPESQQRFSLITDKSLAELRKLINVPIEDTLEPWCYEATRDNVRHWAHGIGDDNPLWCDPPYGAKSHQGRALAPPSFIFSLNRSFSGYVGGLPGVHAMFAGIDVTWHKPMLLGDQFTTKAWLKDLVEHNTRFAGRAIQQIYRAEFYNQNNELVAEGDSWCFRTERDTARERGTKYTEVKQKKPVFYTRDDLAKIFALYEAEEVRGNRTRYIEDVKAGDKLQTMVKGPMTVTGFIAFAQGWGGLYVRANKLAWKQLQKHPGLGIPNKFGIPDVPERVHWEDDLAALVGTPAAYDYGPERCSWMSHHLTNWMGDDGALRHLAVEIRRHNPVGDTLYINGEVARVFQEGGAHYAEITQTALNQDGELSVRAKGEVRLPSRA
;
A
#
# COMPACT_ATOMS: atom_id res chain seq x y z
N MET A 1 23.73 30.31 12.71
CA MET A 1 23.64 29.40 13.84
C MET A 1 24.25 28.08 13.40
N PRO A 2 25.07 27.38 14.20
CA PRO A 2 25.61 26.09 13.78
C PRO A 2 24.46 25.13 13.60
N GLU A 3 24.42 24.42 12.46
CA GLU A 3 23.51 23.31 12.18
C GLU A 3 23.67 22.27 13.29
N SER A 4 22.71 22.21 14.21
CA SER A 4 22.61 21.10 15.12
C SER A 4 22.29 19.88 14.25
N GLN A 5 23.28 19.02 14.02
CA GLN A 5 23.06 17.73 13.37
C GLN A 5 21.95 17.03 14.17
N GLN A 6 20.78 16.93 13.57
CA GLN A 6 19.64 16.22 14.16
C GLN A 6 20.03 14.75 14.24
N ARG A 7 20.39 14.26 15.44
CA ARG A 7 20.68 12.86 15.68
C ARG A 7 19.36 12.10 15.73
N PHE A 8 19.20 11.20 14.81
CA PHE A 8 18.06 10.27 14.82
C PHE A 8 18.22 9.21 15.93
N SER A 9 17.09 8.68 16.40
CA SER A 9 17.12 7.64 17.44
C SER A 9 17.76 6.35 16.92
N LEU A 10 18.52 5.68 17.81
CA LEU A 10 19.12 4.38 17.55
C LEU A 10 18.18 3.25 17.99
N ILE A 11 18.34 2.09 17.37
CA ILE A 11 17.67 0.84 17.76
C ILE A 11 18.50 0.16 18.83
N THR A 12 18.14 0.35 20.10
CA THR A 12 18.84 -0.26 21.23
C THR A 12 18.23 -1.61 21.61
N ASP A 13 19.01 -2.50 22.24
CA ASP A 13 18.51 -3.77 22.75
C ASP A 13 17.40 -3.56 23.80
N LYS A 14 17.52 -2.50 24.60
CA LYS A 14 16.50 -2.10 25.56
C LYS A 14 15.18 -1.74 24.86
N SER A 15 15.23 -0.90 23.83
CA SER A 15 14.02 -0.51 23.07
C SER A 15 13.38 -1.70 22.36
N LEU A 16 14.17 -2.64 21.85
CA LEU A 16 13.68 -3.88 21.26
C LEU A 16 13.07 -4.83 22.29
N ALA A 17 13.70 -4.96 23.46
CA ALA A 17 13.15 -5.79 24.53
C ALA A 17 11.78 -5.27 25.00
N GLU A 18 11.60 -3.94 25.10
CA GLU A 18 10.30 -3.35 25.41
C GLU A 18 9.27 -3.58 24.29
N LEU A 19 9.68 -3.43 23.03
CA LEU A 19 8.80 -3.66 21.90
C LEU A 19 8.37 -5.14 21.77
N ARG A 20 9.27 -6.09 22.09
CA ARG A 20 8.96 -7.54 22.11
C ARG A 20 7.86 -7.91 23.10
N LYS A 21 7.70 -7.15 24.18
CA LYS A 21 6.61 -7.38 25.15
C LYS A 21 5.23 -7.11 24.58
N LEU A 22 5.16 -6.37 23.48
CA LEU A 22 3.91 -6.04 22.79
C LEU A 22 3.51 -7.08 21.73
N ILE A 23 4.32 -8.11 21.50
CA ILE A 23 3.99 -9.19 20.56
C ILE A 23 2.75 -9.93 21.07
N ASN A 24 1.76 -10.09 20.19
CA ASN A 24 0.45 -10.70 20.44
C ASN A 24 -0.42 -9.96 21.47
N VAL A 25 -0.06 -8.72 21.83
CA VAL A 25 -0.93 -7.85 22.62
C VAL A 25 -1.85 -7.11 21.66
N PRO A 26 -3.18 -7.18 21.84
CA PRO A 26 -4.12 -6.41 21.03
C PRO A 26 -3.78 -4.93 21.08
N ILE A 27 -3.78 -4.30 19.91
CA ILE A 27 -3.68 -2.85 19.82
C ILE A 27 -5.07 -2.30 20.08
N GLU A 28 -5.26 -1.73 21.26
CA GLU A 28 -6.45 -0.93 21.51
C GLU A 28 -6.39 0.30 20.61
N ASP A 29 -7.44 0.52 19.82
CA ASP A 29 -7.51 1.57 18.82
C ASP A 29 -7.36 2.95 19.47
N THR A 30 -6.12 3.34 19.70
CA THR A 30 -5.77 4.72 20.05
C THR A 30 -5.86 5.66 18.85
N LEU A 31 -5.96 5.08 17.64
CA LEU A 31 -6.13 5.78 16.38
C LEU A 31 -7.37 5.29 15.67
N GLU A 32 -8.37 6.12 15.67
CA GLU A 32 -9.60 5.91 14.90
C GLU A 32 -9.27 5.57 13.44
N PRO A 33 -9.85 4.49 12.87
CA PRO A 33 -9.69 4.18 11.45
C PRO A 33 -10.28 5.31 10.60
N TRP A 34 -9.91 5.37 9.33
CA TRP A 34 -10.46 6.37 8.44
C TRP A 34 -11.94 6.07 8.11
N CYS A 35 -12.24 4.80 7.87
CA CYS A 35 -13.58 4.33 7.59
C CYS A 35 -13.96 3.19 8.53
N TYR A 36 -15.24 3.18 8.95
CA TYR A 36 -15.88 2.05 9.63
C TYR A 36 -16.89 1.34 8.72
N GLU A 37 -17.19 1.94 7.57
CA GLU A 37 -18.25 1.48 6.68
C GLU A 37 -17.84 1.69 5.22
N ALA A 38 -18.18 0.72 4.38
CA ALA A 38 -18.08 0.82 2.93
C ALA A 38 -19.25 1.66 2.37
N THR A 39 -19.28 2.95 2.71
CA THR A 39 -20.28 3.86 2.14
C THR A 39 -19.95 4.10 0.65
N ARG A 40 -20.95 4.55 -0.12
CA ARG A 40 -20.77 4.95 -1.51
C ARG A 40 -19.60 5.93 -1.68
N ASP A 41 -19.54 6.95 -0.80
CA ASP A 41 -18.51 7.98 -0.91
C ASP A 41 -17.15 7.49 -0.48
N ASN A 42 -17.05 6.70 0.60
CA ASN A 42 -15.77 6.14 1.04
C ASN A 42 -15.17 5.22 -0.03
N VAL A 43 -15.98 4.33 -0.62
CA VAL A 43 -15.54 3.41 -1.67
C VAL A 43 -15.11 4.17 -2.92
N ARG A 44 -15.90 5.17 -3.34
CA ARG A 44 -15.59 6.02 -4.49
C ARG A 44 -14.32 6.83 -4.28
N HIS A 45 -14.13 7.43 -3.10
CA HIS A 45 -12.92 8.20 -2.79
C HIS A 45 -11.68 7.29 -2.75
N TRP A 46 -11.84 6.08 -2.22
CA TRP A 46 -10.76 5.08 -2.26
C TRP A 46 -10.38 4.74 -3.70
N ALA A 47 -11.35 4.37 -4.53
CA ALA A 47 -11.13 3.99 -5.92
C ALA A 47 -10.45 5.14 -6.71
N HIS A 48 -10.94 6.36 -6.58
CA HIS A 48 -10.31 7.55 -7.19
C HIS A 48 -8.88 7.77 -6.69
N GLY A 49 -8.61 7.51 -5.39
CA GLY A 49 -7.29 7.67 -4.80
C GLY A 49 -6.23 6.73 -5.37
N ILE A 50 -6.63 5.55 -5.84
CA ILE A 50 -5.73 4.58 -6.50
C ILE A 50 -5.81 4.61 -8.03
N GLY A 51 -6.63 5.52 -8.59
CA GLY A 51 -6.86 5.62 -10.03
C GLY A 51 -7.57 4.40 -10.61
N ASP A 52 -8.64 3.94 -9.95
CA ASP A 52 -9.46 2.79 -10.33
C ASP A 52 -10.88 3.28 -10.64
N ASP A 53 -11.36 3.05 -11.85
CA ASP A 53 -12.67 3.45 -12.34
C ASP A 53 -13.60 2.26 -12.61
N ASN A 54 -13.26 1.06 -12.10
CA ASN A 54 -14.06 -0.14 -12.31
C ASN A 54 -15.52 0.09 -11.82
N PRO A 55 -16.52 -0.09 -12.71
CA PRO A 55 -17.92 0.19 -12.41
C PRO A 55 -18.48 -0.72 -11.31
N LEU A 56 -17.84 -1.84 -10.99
CA LEU A 56 -18.30 -2.76 -9.94
C LEU A 56 -18.42 -2.06 -8.57
N TRP A 57 -17.59 -1.04 -8.31
CA TRP A 57 -17.60 -0.21 -7.10
C TRP A 57 -17.80 1.27 -7.35
N CYS A 58 -17.51 1.76 -8.56
CA CYS A 58 -17.71 3.17 -8.90
C CYS A 58 -19.13 3.51 -9.34
N ASP A 59 -19.89 2.53 -9.86
CA ASP A 59 -21.27 2.69 -10.34
C ASP A 59 -22.23 1.74 -9.59
N PRO A 60 -22.91 2.19 -8.51
CA PRO A 60 -23.83 1.35 -7.74
C PRO A 60 -24.94 0.68 -8.56
N PRO A 61 -25.58 1.33 -9.55
CA PRO A 61 -26.53 0.67 -10.46
C PRO A 61 -25.92 -0.47 -11.27
N TYR A 62 -24.66 -0.37 -11.67
CA TYR A 62 -23.94 -1.46 -12.32
C TYR A 62 -23.66 -2.58 -11.33
N GLY A 63 -23.06 -2.26 -10.16
CA GLY A 63 -22.74 -3.23 -9.13
C GLY A 63 -23.94 -4.00 -8.60
N ALA A 64 -25.13 -3.38 -8.59
CA ALA A 64 -26.39 -4.04 -8.20
C ALA A 64 -26.80 -5.18 -9.16
N LYS A 65 -26.25 -5.24 -10.36
CA LYS A 65 -26.49 -6.32 -11.34
C LYS A 65 -25.47 -7.44 -11.21
N SER A 66 -24.45 -7.31 -10.38
CA SER A 66 -23.49 -8.36 -10.12
C SER A 66 -24.18 -9.56 -9.41
N HIS A 67 -23.52 -10.71 -9.40
CA HIS A 67 -24.02 -11.90 -8.70
C HIS A 67 -24.19 -11.69 -7.18
N GLN A 68 -23.60 -10.62 -6.60
CA GLN A 68 -23.79 -10.24 -5.20
C GLN A 68 -25.07 -9.39 -4.99
N GLY A 69 -25.72 -8.91 -6.07
CA GLY A 69 -26.89 -8.04 -5.99
C GLY A 69 -26.64 -6.66 -5.41
N ARG A 70 -25.38 -6.29 -5.19
CA ARG A 70 -24.91 -5.04 -4.61
C ARG A 70 -23.57 -4.63 -5.22
N ALA A 71 -23.28 -3.34 -5.22
CA ALA A 71 -21.92 -2.87 -5.48
C ALA A 71 -20.95 -3.38 -4.40
N LEU A 72 -19.69 -3.53 -4.77
CA LEU A 72 -18.63 -3.98 -3.89
C LEU A 72 -17.71 -2.82 -3.53
N ALA A 73 -16.87 -3.02 -2.51
CA ALA A 73 -15.66 -2.25 -2.32
C ALA A 73 -14.47 -3.04 -2.93
N PRO A 74 -13.46 -2.34 -3.50
CA PRO A 74 -12.26 -3.01 -3.99
C PRO A 74 -11.55 -3.75 -2.84
N PRO A 75 -10.93 -4.91 -3.08
CA PRO A 75 -10.26 -5.69 -2.02
C PRO A 75 -9.26 -4.89 -1.21
N SER A 76 -8.57 -3.94 -1.84
CA SER A 76 -7.61 -3.05 -1.18
C SER A 76 -8.23 -2.00 -0.25
N PHE A 77 -9.57 -1.85 -0.21
CA PHE A 77 -10.26 -0.92 0.70
C PHE A 77 -9.95 -1.20 2.18
N ILE A 78 -9.50 -2.42 2.53
CA ILE A 78 -9.05 -2.78 3.88
C ILE A 78 -8.00 -1.83 4.45
N PHE A 79 -7.20 -1.14 3.63
CA PHE A 79 -6.22 -0.17 4.10
C PHE A 79 -6.85 1.06 4.76
N SER A 80 -8.09 1.42 4.43
CA SER A 80 -8.80 2.51 5.10
C SER A 80 -9.48 2.09 6.42
N LEU A 81 -9.56 0.78 6.68
CA LEU A 81 -10.27 0.21 7.82
C LEU A 81 -9.37 0.00 9.05
N ASN A 82 -8.04 -0.06 8.90
CA ASN A 82 -7.12 -0.27 10.03
C ASN A 82 -5.79 0.44 9.81
N ARG A 83 -5.40 1.31 10.74
CA ARG A 83 -4.18 2.11 10.61
C ARG A 83 -2.91 1.32 10.85
N SER A 84 -2.93 0.37 11.77
CA SER A 84 -1.75 -0.47 12.04
C SER A 84 -1.43 -1.34 10.84
N PHE A 85 -2.44 -1.91 10.20
CA PHE A 85 -2.29 -2.64 8.95
C PHE A 85 -1.76 -1.75 7.81
N SER A 86 -2.14 -0.48 7.79
CA SER A 86 -1.76 0.49 6.76
C SER A 86 -0.41 1.16 6.98
N GLY A 87 0.35 0.74 7.97
CA GLY A 87 1.72 1.24 8.20
C GLY A 87 1.90 2.15 9.40
N TYR A 88 0.88 2.32 10.26
CA TYR A 88 1.11 2.92 11.57
C TYR A 88 1.88 1.94 12.45
N VAL A 89 3.08 2.30 12.81
CA VAL A 89 3.96 1.46 13.64
C VAL A 89 4.26 2.12 14.96
N GLY A 90 3.97 1.41 16.05
CA GLY A 90 4.31 1.81 17.42
C GLY A 90 5.73 1.40 17.81
N GLY A 91 6.14 1.83 18.99
CA GLY A 91 7.42 1.45 19.59
C GLY A 91 8.63 2.11 19.04
N LEU A 92 9.72 2.16 19.03
CA LEU A 92 10.92 2.77 18.41
C LEU A 92 10.69 4.23 17.97
N PRO A 93 10.39 5.15 18.89
CA PRO A 93 10.14 6.55 18.54
C PRO A 93 11.38 7.18 17.88
N GLY A 94 11.16 7.99 16.82
CA GLY A 94 12.23 8.65 16.07
C GLY A 94 13.01 7.75 15.11
N VAL A 95 12.74 6.43 15.08
CA VAL A 95 13.29 5.52 14.08
C VAL A 95 12.36 5.50 12.87
N HIS A 96 12.93 5.65 11.67
CA HIS A 96 12.16 5.67 10.44
C HIS A 96 11.48 4.31 10.17
N ALA A 97 10.26 4.35 9.65
CA ALA A 97 9.53 3.17 9.21
C ALA A 97 9.27 3.25 7.72
N MET A 98 9.63 2.22 6.98
CA MET A 98 9.34 2.07 5.55
C MET A 98 8.37 0.92 5.38
N PHE A 99 7.17 1.20 4.89
CA PHE A 99 6.22 0.14 4.54
C PHE A 99 6.81 -0.74 3.43
N ALA A 100 6.79 -2.05 3.62
CA ALA A 100 7.56 -2.95 2.77
C ALA A 100 6.77 -4.14 2.21
N GLY A 101 5.52 -4.34 2.62
CA GLY A 101 4.70 -5.37 2.01
C GLY A 101 3.51 -5.80 2.83
N ILE A 102 2.75 -6.73 2.24
CA ILE A 102 1.58 -7.38 2.81
C ILE A 102 1.52 -8.84 2.39
N ASP A 103 0.77 -9.61 3.17
CA ASP A 103 0.32 -10.96 2.87
C ASP A 103 -1.11 -11.10 3.39
N VAL A 104 -2.10 -11.12 2.48
CA VAL A 104 -3.54 -10.99 2.81
C VAL A 104 -4.35 -12.09 2.17
N THR A 105 -5.28 -12.65 2.94
CA THR A 105 -6.32 -13.56 2.46
C THR A 105 -7.70 -12.92 2.64
N TRP A 106 -8.50 -12.94 1.58
CA TRP A 106 -9.90 -12.54 1.59
C TRP A 106 -10.79 -13.79 1.60
N HIS A 107 -11.74 -13.83 2.54
CA HIS A 107 -12.69 -14.92 2.70
C HIS A 107 -14.06 -14.58 2.10
N LYS A 108 -14.39 -13.29 2.07
CA LYS A 108 -15.68 -12.77 1.57
C LYS A 108 -15.47 -11.45 0.83
N PRO A 109 -16.33 -11.12 -0.16
CA PRO A 109 -16.36 -9.78 -0.72
C PRO A 109 -16.80 -8.77 0.33
N MET A 110 -16.28 -7.55 0.23
CA MET A 110 -16.78 -6.39 0.97
C MET A 110 -17.89 -5.73 0.15
N LEU A 111 -19.09 -5.64 0.71
CA LEU A 111 -20.24 -5.10 0.00
C LEU A 111 -20.48 -3.65 0.39
N LEU A 112 -21.02 -2.86 -0.53
CA LEU A 112 -21.43 -1.50 -0.25
C LEU A 112 -22.46 -1.49 0.89
N GLY A 113 -22.20 -0.71 1.95
CA GLY A 113 -23.00 -0.63 3.18
C GLY A 113 -22.56 -1.60 4.28
N ASP A 114 -21.53 -2.44 4.04
CA ASP A 114 -20.96 -3.24 5.13
C ASP A 114 -20.25 -2.35 6.15
N GLN A 115 -20.46 -2.68 7.42
CA GLN A 115 -19.78 -2.07 8.56
C GLN A 115 -18.69 -3.00 9.07
N PHE A 116 -17.55 -2.44 9.44
CA PHE A 116 -16.36 -3.22 9.78
C PHE A 116 -15.91 -2.96 11.21
N THR A 117 -15.52 -4.04 11.87
CA THR A 117 -14.69 -4.02 13.07
C THR A 117 -13.37 -4.71 12.76
N THR A 118 -12.28 -4.23 13.38
CA THR A 118 -10.95 -4.79 13.12
C THR A 118 -10.25 -5.15 14.43
N LYS A 119 -9.41 -6.17 14.36
CA LYS A 119 -8.45 -6.50 15.42
C LYS A 119 -7.06 -6.42 14.83
N ALA A 120 -6.12 -5.87 15.58
CA ALA A 120 -4.74 -5.80 15.13
C ALA A 120 -3.77 -6.01 16.31
N TRP A 121 -2.60 -6.55 16.02
CA TRP A 121 -1.51 -6.73 16.99
C TRP A 121 -0.15 -6.79 16.29
N LEU A 122 0.88 -6.50 17.05
CA LEU A 122 2.24 -6.79 16.64
C LEU A 122 2.44 -8.31 16.64
N LYS A 123 2.66 -8.90 15.47
CA LYS A 123 2.82 -10.35 15.32
C LYS A 123 4.24 -10.81 15.60
N ASP A 124 5.22 -10.09 15.04
CA ASP A 124 6.62 -10.50 15.14
C ASP A 124 7.61 -9.34 14.89
N LEU A 125 8.85 -9.54 15.31
CA LEU A 125 10.00 -8.67 15.09
C LEU A 125 11.19 -9.50 14.61
N VAL A 126 11.53 -9.33 13.31
CA VAL A 126 12.66 -10.03 12.71
C VAL A 126 13.84 -9.07 12.54
N GLU A 127 14.99 -9.45 13.13
CA GLU A 127 16.21 -8.65 13.00
C GLU A 127 16.95 -9.03 11.71
N HIS A 128 17.38 -8.00 10.98
CA HIS A 128 18.18 -8.13 9.78
C HIS A 128 19.47 -7.32 9.90
N ASN A 129 20.59 -7.94 9.55
CA ASN A 129 21.86 -7.23 9.34
C ASN A 129 21.99 -6.90 7.87
N THR A 130 21.73 -5.67 7.50
CA THR A 130 21.84 -5.22 6.11
C THR A 130 23.19 -4.56 5.87
N ARG A 131 23.79 -4.82 4.71
CA ARG A 131 25.05 -4.14 4.28
C ARG A 131 24.85 -2.62 4.26
N PHE A 132 23.63 -2.17 4.10
CA PHE A 132 23.22 -0.83 3.78
C PHE A 132 22.86 0.02 5.01
N ALA A 133 21.97 -0.46 5.88
CA ALA A 133 21.44 0.29 7.02
C ALA A 133 21.97 -0.24 8.36
N GLY A 134 22.92 -1.19 8.36
CA GLY A 134 23.34 -1.86 9.58
C GLY A 134 22.17 -2.68 10.16
N ARG A 135 21.80 -2.40 11.40
CA ARG A 135 20.68 -3.04 12.09
C ARG A 135 19.35 -2.56 11.51
N ALA A 136 18.54 -3.49 11.03
CA ALA A 136 17.19 -3.23 10.55
C ALA A 136 16.21 -4.20 11.22
N ILE A 137 15.04 -3.72 11.59
CA ILE A 137 13.99 -4.53 12.21
C ILE A 137 12.79 -4.57 11.28
N GLN A 138 12.43 -5.77 10.83
CA GLN A 138 11.15 -6.00 10.18
C GLN A 138 10.09 -6.14 11.29
N GLN A 139 9.19 -5.18 11.34
CA GLN A 139 8.11 -5.10 12.30
C GLN A 139 6.82 -5.54 11.61
N ILE A 140 6.29 -6.71 11.99
CA ILE A 140 5.18 -7.39 11.33
C ILE A 140 3.92 -7.23 12.17
N TYR A 141 2.86 -6.70 11.58
CA TYR A 141 1.55 -6.57 12.19
C TYR A 141 0.57 -7.54 11.53
N ARG A 142 -0.29 -8.14 12.34
CA ARG A 142 -1.45 -8.90 11.91
C ARG A 142 -2.69 -8.06 12.09
N ALA A 143 -3.62 -8.13 11.13
CA ALA A 143 -4.97 -7.59 11.27
C ALA A 143 -6.02 -8.59 10.77
N GLU A 144 -7.19 -8.53 11.41
CA GLU A 144 -8.40 -9.26 11.05
C GLU A 144 -9.53 -8.25 10.84
N PHE A 145 -10.33 -8.47 9.80
CA PHE A 145 -11.42 -7.57 9.39
C PHE A 145 -12.74 -8.32 9.42
N TYR A 146 -13.67 -7.88 10.23
CA TYR A 146 -14.98 -8.50 10.42
C TYR A 146 -16.08 -7.56 9.93
N ASN A 147 -17.11 -8.12 9.29
CA ASN A 147 -18.30 -7.37 8.93
C ASN A 147 -19.29 -7.26 10.11
N GLN A 148 -20.44 -6.59 9.90
CA GLN A 148 -21.49 -6.39 10.91
C GLN A 148 -22.11 -7.69 11.43
N ASN A 149 -21.95 -8.80 10.72
CA ASN A 149 -22.42 -10.13 11.14
C ASN A 149 -21.36 -10.90 11.94
N ASN A 150 -20.23 -10.24 12.29
CA ASN A 150 -19.06 -10.86 12.90
C ASN A 150 -18.45 -11.98 12.05
N GLU A 151 -18.56 -11.88 10.73
CA GLU A 151 -17.93 -12.80 9.80
C GLU A 151 -16.56 -12.26 9.40
N LEU A 152 -15.54 -13.11 9.41
CA LEU A 152 -14.20 -12.77 8.95
C LEU A 152 -14.23 -12.54 7.43
N VAL A 153 -13.99 -11.29 7.02
CA VAL A 153 -13.97 -10.86 5.62
C VAL A 153 -12.57 -10.99 5.04
N ALA A 154 -11.58 -10.52 5.79
CA ALA A 154 -10.18 -10.62 5.40
C ALA A 154 -9.29 -10.70 6.64
N GLU A 155 -8.10 -11.25 6.45
CA GLU A 155 -7.04 -11.24 7.44
C GLU A 155 -5.68 -11.15 6.74
N GLY A 156 -4.70 -10.57 7.40
CA GLY A 156 -3.40 -10.49 6.76
C GLY A 156 -2.32 -9.88 7.63
N ASP A 157 -1.12 -10.02 7.14
CA ASP A 157 0.08 -9.42 7.70
C ASP A 157 0.49 -8.20 6.86
N SER A 158 0.96 -7.17 7.53
CA SER A 158 1.68 -6.06 6.90
C SER A 158 2.99 -5.82 7.62
N TRP A 159 4.01 -5.31 6.94
CA TRP A 159 5.28 -5.06 7.60
C TRP A 159 5.96 -3.79 7.14
N CYS A 160 6.69 -3.22 8.10
CA CYS A 160 7.60 -2.11 7.88
C CYS A 160 9.02 -2.51 8.26
N PHE A 161 10.01 -1.98 7.56
CA PHE A 161 11.40 -1.99 8.02
C PHE A 161 11.70 -0.73 8.82
N ARG A 162 12.21 -0.93 10.04
CA ARG A 162 12.73 0.14 10.90
C ARG A 162 14.24 0.18 10.72
N THR A 163 14.78 1.34 10.36
CA THR A 163 16.20 1.51 10.06
C THR A 163 16.77 2.74 10.74
N GLU A 164 18.06 2.65 11.14
CA GLU A 164 18.81 3.77 11.69
C GLU A 164 19.30 4.67 10.55
N ARG A 165 18.84 5.91 10.53
CA ARG A 165 19.11 6.86 9.45
C ARG A 165 20.56 7.29 9.38
N ASP A 166 21.19 7.55 10.54
CA ASP A 166 22.57 8.04 10.59
C ASP A 166 23.55 6.98 10.11
N THR A 167 23.35 5.70 10.48
CA THR A 167 24.17 4.58 10.02
C THR A 167 24.07 4.38 8.50
N ALA A 168 22.86 4.51 7.94
CA ALA A 168 22.65 4.43 6.49
C ALA A 168 23.31 5.61 5.74
N ARG A 169 23.31 6.80 6.35
CA ARG A 169 23.92 8.02 5.81
C ARG A 169 25.45 7.98 5.87
N GLU A 170 26.03 7.50 6.97
CA GLU A 170 27.49 7.37 7.14
C GLU A 170 28.12 6.30 6.27
N ARG A 171 27.41 5.21 5.98
CA ARG A 171 27.86 4.12 5.07
C ARG A 171 27.74 4.43 3.58
N GLY A 172 27.09 5.51 3.21
CA GLY A 172 27.32 6.35 2.03
C GLY A 172 27.01 5.82 0.63
N THR A 173 26.94 4.52 0.39
CA THR A 173 26.92 3.99 -1.00
C THR A 173 25.59 4.20 -1.72
N LYS A 174 24.47 3.92 -1.07
CA LYS A 174 23.14 4.07 -1.70
C LYS A 174 22.67 5.53 -1.73
N TYR A 175 23.05 6.34 -0.73
CA TYR A 175 22.77 7.79 -0.71
C TYR A 175 23.49 8.53 -1.84
N THR A 176 24.67 8.07 -2.22
CA THR A 176 25.41 8.66 -3.33
C THR A 176 24.74 8.33 -4.67
N GLU A 177 24.29 7.09 -4.85
CA GLU A 177 23.54 6.66 -6.04
C GLU A 177 22.17 7.35 -6.13
N VAL A 178 21.46 7.47 -5.01
CA VAL A 178 20.16 8.15 -4.92
C VAL A 178 20.26 9.65 -5.23
N LYS A 179 21.29 10.34 -4.71
CA LYS A 179 21.55 11.75 -5.04
C LYS A 179 21.95 11.96 -6.51
N GLN A 180 22.41 10.90 -7.20
CA GLN A 180 22.81 10.97 -8.60
C GLN A 180 21.67 10.65 -9.56
N LYS A 181 20.52 10.13 -9.07
CA LYS A 181 19.36 9.90 -9.94
C LYS A 181 18.87 11.24 -10.46
N LYS A 182 19.02 11.44 -11.77
CA LYS A 182 18.50 12.66 -12.42
C LYS A 182 16.97 12.66 -12.39
N PRO A 183 16.33 13.82 -12.22
CA PRO A 183 14.90 13.95 -12.40
C PRO A 183 14.48 13.43 -13.79
N VAL A 184 13.37 12.74 -13.85
CA VAL A 184 12.80 12.27 -15.12
C VAL A 184 12.06 13.44 -15.78
N PHE A 185 12.37 13.70 -17.04
CA PHE A 185 11.67 14.70 -17.86
C PHE A 185 11.00 13.98 -19.02
N TYR A 186 9.73 14.27 -19.24
CA TYR A 186 8.91 13.67 -20.28
C TYR A 186 8.76 14.59 -21.47
N THR A 187 8.98 14.07 -22.67
CA THR A 187 8.58 14.73 -23.90
C THR A 187 7.07 14.52 -24.13
N ARG A 188 6.50 15.25 -25.09
CA ARG A 188 5.10 15.03 -25.50
C ARG A 188 4.88 13.61 -26.03
N ASP A 189 5.87 13.05 -26.74
CA ASP A 189 5.80 11.70 -27.29
C ASP A 189 5.86 10.63 -26.18
N ASP A 190 6.65 10.85 -25.13
CA ASP A 190 6.68 9.95 -23.97
C ASP A 190 5.32 9.94 -23.26
N LEU A 191 4.75 11.12 -23.01
CA LEU A 191 3.43 11.22 -22.41
C LEU A 191 2.34 10.62 -23.30
N ALA A 192 2.40 10.82 -24.62
CA ALA A 192 1.44 10.22 -25.54
C ALA A 192 1.46 8.68 -25.47
N LYS A 193 2.64 8.05 -25.34
CA LYS A 193 2.77 6.60 -25.16
C LYS A 193 2.15 6.12 -23.84
N ILE A 194 2.38 6.86 -22.75
CA ILE A 194 1.81 6.54 -21.43
C ILE A 194 0.28 6.69 -21.46
N PHE A 195 -0.23 7.77 -22.05
CA PHE A 195 -1.67 8.01 -22.13
C PHE A 195 -2.39 6.99 -23.04
N ALA A 196 -1.72 6.53 -24.11
CA ALA A 196 -2.24 5.43 -24.92
C ALA A 196 -2.39 4.12 -24.11
N LEU A 197 -1.52 3.86 -23.12
CA LEU A 197 -1.68 2.72 -22.21
C LEU A 197 -2.86 2.92 -21.26
N TYR A 198 -3.11 4.14 -20.78
CA TYR A 198 -4.31 4.45 -19.99
C TYR A 198 -5.60 4.27 -20.79
N GLU A 199 -5.61 4.75 -22.04
CA GLU A 199 -6.77 4.57 -22.95
C GLU A 199 -7.03 3.09 -23.27
N ALA A 200 -5.97 2.29 -23.32
CA ALA A 200 -6.05 0.85 -23.58
C ALA A 200 -6.33 0.02 -22.34
N GLU A 201 -6.29 0.60 -21.13
CA GLU A 201 -6.53 -0.13 -19.88
C GLU A 201 -7.93 -0.76 -19.90
N GLU A 202 -7.97 -2.08 -19.78
CA GLU A 202 -9.21 -2.85 -19.90
C GLU A 202 -9.72 -3.29 -18.54
N VAL A 203 -10.88 -2.80 -18.15
CA VAL A 203 -11.68 -3.40 -17.08
C VAL A 203 -12.53 -4.50 -17.71
N ARG A 204 -12.31 -5.76 -17.34
CA ARG A 204 -13.05 -6.88 -17.92
C ARG A 204 -14.55 -6.80 -17.62
N GLY A 205 -14.93 -6.29 -16.45
CA GLY A 205 -16.33 -6.08 -16.05
C GLY A 205 -17.13 -7.39 -16.08
N ASN A 206 -18.37 -7.32 -16.56
CA ASN A 206 -19.33 -8.43 -16.56
C ASN A 206 -19.08 -9.49 -17.66
N ARG A 207 -17.96 -9.43 -18.36
CA ARG A 207 -17.54 -10.51 -19.26
C ARG A 207 -16.90 -11.62 -18.46
N THR A 208 -17.65 -12.58 -17.96
CA THR A 208 -17.18 -13.67 -17.11
C THR A 208 -15.88 -14.29 -17.63
N ARG A 209 -14.88 -14.43 -16.75
CA ARG A 209 -13.66 -15.19 -17.02
C ARG A 209 -13.82 -16.57 -16.39
N TYR A 210 -13.96 -17.58 -17.22
CA TYR A 210 -14.01 -18.96 -16.76
C TYR A 210 -12.61 -19.55 -16.62
N ILE A 211 -12.44 -20.45 -15.64
CA ILE A 211 -11.13 -21.08 -15.40
C ILE A 211 -10.65 -21.89 -16.61
N GLU A 212 -11.57 -22.47 -17.39
CA GLU A 212 -11.27 -23.26 -18.59
C GLU A 212 -10.64 -22.41 -19.71
N ASP A 213 -10.80 -21.10 -19.67
CA ASP A 213 -10.21 -20.16 -20.63
C ASP A 213 -8.84 -19.64 -20.19
N VAL A 214 -8.32 -20.14 -19.07
CA VAL A 214 -7.07 -19.66 -18.44
C VAL A 214 -6.05 -20.78 -18.35
N LYS A 215 -4.82 -20.50 -18.73
CA LYS A 215 -3.70 -21.46 -18.65
C LYS A 215 -2.42 -20.80 -18.16
N ALA A 216 -1.51 -21.61 -17.63
CA ALA A 216 -0.16 -21.15 -17.28
C ALA A 216 0.53 -20.52 -18.50
N GLY A 217 1.21 -19.41 -18.26
CA GLY A 217 1.88 -18.60 -19.30
C GLY A 217 1.01 -17.50 -19.90
N ASP A 218 -0.31 -17.46 -19.63
CA ASP A 218 -1.15 -16.35 -20.08
C ASP A 218 -0.70 -15.04 -19.43
N LYS A 219 -0.52 -14.02 -20.27
CA LYS A 219 -0.11 -12.67 -19.82
C LYS A 219 -1.33 -11.83 -19.50
N LEU A 220 -1.24 -11.05 -18.43
CA LEU A 220 -2.19 -9.99 -18.16
C LEU A 220 -1.80 -8.76 -19.00
N GLN A 221 -2.78 -7.92 -19.31
CA GLN A 221 -2.52 -6.64 -19.94
C GLN A 221 -1.62 -5.79 -19.04
N THR A 222 -0.60 -5.14 -19.60
CA THR A 222 0.23 -4.19 -18.85
C THR A 222 -0.62 -3.01 -18.38
N MET A 223 -0.59 -2.74 -17.07
CA MET A 223 -1.21 -1.55 -16.48
C MET A 223 -0.11 -0.53 -16.18
N VAL A 224 -0.39 0.75 -16.44
CA VAL A 224 0.53 1.84 -16.11
C VAL A 224 0.03 2.64 -14.91
N LYS A 225 0.95 3.10 -14.07
CA LYS A 225 0.68 4.07 -12.99
C LYS A 225 1.75 5.18 -13.03
N GLY A 226 1.31 6.42 -13.01
CA GLY A 226 2.19 7.59 -13.16
C GLY A 226 2.08 8.25 -14.55
N PRO A 227 2.92 9.23 -14.90
CA PRO A 227 4.06 9.71 -14.08
C PRO A 227 3.62 10.18 -12.70
N MET A 228 4.37 9.79 -11.68
CA MET A 228 4.07 10.09 -10.28
C MET A 228 4.10 11.59 -10.03
N THR A 229 3.07 12.09 -9.36
CA THR A 229 2.96 13.50 -8.97
C THR A 229 2.57 13.63 -7.51
N VAL A 230 2.97 14.72 -6.87
CA VAL A 230 2.50 15.05 -5.51
C VAL A 230 0.97 15.14 -5.47
N THR A 231 0.33 15.64 -6.52
CA THR A 231 -1.14 15.69 -6.61
C THR A 231 -1.75 14.28 -6.54
N GLY A 232 -1.13 13.28 -7.20
CA GLY A 232 -1.55 11.88 -7.13
C GLY A 232 -1.44 11.32 -5.71
N PHE A 233 -0.33 11.59 -5.03
CA PHE A 233 -0.12 11.16 -3.64
C PHE A 233 -1.13 11.81 -2.67
N ILE A 234 -1.48 13.08 -2.90
CA ILE A 234 -2.54 13.76 -2.14
C ILE A 234 -3.90 13.13 -2.42
N ALA A 235 -4.20 12.77 -3.68
CA ALA A 235 -5.44 12.09 -4.03
C ALA A 235 -5.56 10.73 -3.31
N PHE A 236 -4.47 9.95 -3.26
CA PHE A 236 -4.44 8.73 -2.48
C PHE A 236 -4.66 9.01 -0.98
N ALA A 237 -3.96 9.98 -0.40
CA ALA A 237 -4.12 10.35 1.00
C ALA A 237 -5.57 10.78 1.34
N GLN A 238 -6.27 11.45 0.42
CA GLN A 238 -7.69 11.81 0.59
C GLN A 238 -8.61 10.59 0.64
N GLY A 239 -8.39 9.60 -0.21
CA GLY A 239 -9.16 8.34 -0.23
C GLY A 239 -8.84 7.43 0.95
N TRP A 240 -7.59 7.39 1.34
CA TRP A 240 -7.06 6.55 2.41
C TRP A 240 -7.16 7.19 3.80
N GLY A 241 -7.14 8.52 3.90
CA GLY A 241 -7.20 9.32 5.13
C GLY A 241 -5.87 9.62 5.78
N GLY A 242 -4.75 9.14 5.25
CA GLY A 242 -3.41 9.31 5.82
C GLY A 242 -3.24 8.65 7.20
N LEU A 243 -2.00 8.61 7.68
CA LEU A 243 -1.69 8.11 9.03
C LEU A 243 -1.73 9.25 10.07
N TYR A 244 -1.10 10.36 9.72
CA TYR A 244 -0.84 11.46 10.66
C TYR A 244 -1.46 12.78 10.24
N VAL A 245 -2.12 12.84 9.07
CA VAL A 245 -2.69 14.08 8.52
C VAL A 245 -3.86 14.56 9.38
N ARG A 246 -3.64 15.65 10.09
CA ARG A 246 -4.63 16.33 10.94
C ARG A 246 -4.42 17.83 10.83
N ALA A 247 -5.47 18.62 11.07
CA ALA A 247 -5.41 20.08 10.97
C ALA A 247 -5.58 20.74 12.32
N ASN A 248 -4.90 21.89 12.48
CA ASN A 248 -5.12 22.86 13.56
C ASN A 248 -5.08 22.23 14.97
N LYS A 249 -6.15 22.37 15.74
CA LYS A 249 -6.25 21.86 17.11
C LYS A 249 -6.05 20.35 17.20
N LEU A 250 -6.45 19.59 16.18
CA LEU A 250 -6.29 18.13 16.17
C LEU A 250 -4.84 17.74 15.91
N ALA A 251 -4.15 18.44 15.01
CA ALA A 251 -2.71 18.28 14.79
C ALA A 251 -1.91 18.61 16.04
N TRP A 252 -2.24 19.74 16.69
CA TRP A 252 -1.62 20.13 17.96
C TRP A 252 -1.82 19.05 19.05
N LYS A 253 -3.05 18.53 19.24
CA LYS A 253 -3.32 17.48 20.22
C LYS A 253 -2.53 16.20 19.92
N GLN A 254 -2.43 15.82 18.63
CA GLN A 254 -1.65 14.67 18.19
C GLN A 254 -0.16 14.84 18.54
N LEU A 255 0.42 16.02 18.28
CA LEU A 255 1.81 16.31 18.61
C LEU A 255 2.05 16.41 20.12
N GLN A 256 1.07 16.88 20.92
CA GLN A 256 1.19 16.83 22.38
C GLN A 256 1.22 15.41 22.89
N LYS A 257 0.40 14.51 22.33
CA LYS A 257 0.37 13.09 22.71
C LYS A 257 1.59 12.32 22.20
N HIS A 258 2.10 12.69 21.02
CA HIS A 258 3.20 12.02 20.33
C HIS A 258 4.26 13.04 19.84
N PRO A 259 5.05 13.65 20.74
CA PRO A 259 6.00 14.72 20.37
C PRO A 259 7.03 14.28 19.31
N GLY A 260 7.39 12.99 19.27
CA GLY A 260 8.33 12.42 18.30
C GLY A 260 7.83 12.47 16.84
N LEU A 261 6.55 12.75 16.60
CA LEU A 261 6.01 12.99 15.26
C LEU A 261 6.33 14.41 14.75
N GLY A 262 6.64 15.35 15.64
CA GLY A 262 6.85 16.76 15.29
C GLY A 262 8.23 17.00 14.68
N ILE A 263 8.37 16.89 13.37
CA ILE A 263 9.58 17.22 12.64
C ILE A 263 9.47 18.68 12.15
N PRO A 264 10.34 19.61 12.60
CA PRO A 264 10.25 21.00 12.15
C PRO A 264 10.33 21.11 10.62
N ASN A 265 9.41 21.87 10.03
CA ASN A 265 9.49 22.25 8.61
C ASN A 265 10.40 23.46 8.41
N LYS A 266 10.54 23.95 7.17
CA LYS A 266 11.40 25.11 6.82
C LYS A 266 11.02 26.42 7.53
N PHE A 267 9.84 26.49 8.14
CA PHE A 267 9.39 27.62 8.94
C PHE A 267 9.56 27.40 10.45
N GLY A 268 10.18 26.27 10.87
CA GLY A 268 10.33 25.90 12.28
C GLY A 268 9.05 25.37 12.93
N ILE A 269 8.01 25.06 12.14
CA ILE A 269 6.74 24.54 12.64
C ILE A 269 6.84 23.03 12.77
N PRO A 270 6.56 22.44 13.97
CA PRO A 270 6.47 20.99 14.14
C PRO A 270 5.37 20.40 13.23
N ASP A 271 5.73 19.43 12.42
CA ASP A 271 4.85 18.85 11.42
C ASP A 271 5.10 17.36 11.25
N VAL A 272 4.21 16.64 10.59
CA VAL A 272 4.18 15.17 10.57
C VAL A 272 5.24 14.57 9.64
N PRO A 273 5.73 13.33 9.95
CA PRO A 273 6.71 12.66 9.10
C PRO A 273 6.15 12.24 7.74
N GLU A 274 4.83 12.17 7.59
CA GLU A 274 4.12 11.81 6.35
C GLU A 274 4.41 12.78 5.20
N ARG A 275 4.96 13.97 5.51
CA ARG A 275 5.44 14.96 4.53
C ARG A 275 6.50 14.44 3.56
N VAL A 276 7.13 13.31 3.82
CA VAL A 276 8.02 12.63 2.86
C VAL A 276 7.33 12.33 1.52
N HIS A 277 5.99 12.32 1.51
CA HIS A 277 5.19 12.09 0.31
C HIS A 277 4.85 13.37 -0.48
N TRP A 278 5.18 14.57 0.05
CA TRP A 278 4.94 15.86 -0.64
C TRP A 278 6.02 16.92 -0.43
N GLU A 279 7.09 16.61 0.31
CA GLU A 279 8.24 17.50 0.48
C GLU A 279 9.55 16.79 0.15
N ASP A 280 10.23 17.25 -0.90
CA ASP A 280 11.49 16.66 -1.38
C ASP A 280 12.60 16.74 -0.34
N ASP A 281 12.71 17.85 0.38
CA ASP A 281 13.75 18.06 1.39
C ASP A 281 13.65 17.02 2.52
N LEU A 282 12.42 16.72 2.98
CA LEU A 282 12.21 15.70 4.01
C LEU A 282 12.41 14.29 3.42
N ALA A 283 11.99 14.04 2.19
CA ALA A 283 12.21 12.79 1.48
C ALA A 283 13.71 12.50 1.32
N ALA A 284 14.51 13.52 1.01
CA ALA A 284 15.97 13.40 0.92
C ALA A 284 16.62 12.99 2.25
N LEU A 285 16.08 13.43 3.40
CA LEU A 285 16.56 13.02 4.72
C LEU A 285 16.32 11.54 5.03
N VAL A 286 15.36 10.90 4.36
CA VAL A 286 15.09 9.46 4.49
C VAL A 286 15.69 8.61 3.36
N GLY A 287 16.46 9.24 2.46
CA GLY A 287 17.23 8.56 1.43
C GLY A 287 16.50 8.34 0.13
N THR A 288 15.48 9.15 -0.17
CA THR A 288 14.83 9.17 -1.48
C THR A 288 15.20 10.44 -2.25
N PRO A 289 15.24 10.40 -3.61
CA PRO A 289 15.64 11.58 -4.38
C PRO A 289 14.62 12.72 -4.37
N ALA A 290 13.35 12.40 -4.14
CA ALA A 290 12.23 13.34 -4.09
C ALA A 290 11.09 12.75 -3.27
N ALA A 291 10.01 13.49 -3.08
CA ALA A 291 8.75 12.99 -2.56
C ALA A 291 8.31 11.73 -3.34
N TYR A 292 7.69 10.77 -2.68
CA TYR A 292 7.43 9.45 -3.25
C TYR A 292 6.07 8.92 -2.81
N ASP A 293 5.57 7.93 -3.55
CA ASP A 293 4.31 7.25 -3.35
C ASP A 293 4.21 6.49 -2.02
N TYR A 294 2.99 6.14 -1.64
CA TYR A 294 2.72 5.36 -0.43
C TYR A 294 2.88 3.85 -0.66
N GLY A 295 3.32 3.14 0.37
CA GLY A 295 3.40 1.67 0.32
C GLY A 295 2.04 1.00 0.13
N PRO A 296 0.99 1.35 0.91
CA PRO A 296 -0.37 0.84 0.71
C PRO A 296 -0.94 1.15 -0.69
N GLU A 297 -0.61 2.30 -1.28
CA GLU A 297 -1.00 2.67 -2.64
C GLU A 297 -0.46 1.66 -3.67
N ARG A 298 0.84 1.32 -3.58
CA ARG A 298 1.46 0.31 -4.45
C ARG A 298 0.83 -1.07 -4.30
N CYS A 299 0.54 -1.50 -3.07
CA CYS A 299 -0.15 -2.76 -2.83
C CYS A 299 -1.55 -2.75 -3.46
N SER A 300 -2.22 -1.60 -3.42
CA SER A 300 -3.54 -1.41 -4.03
C SER A 300 -3.51 -1.50 -5.56
N TRP A 301 -2.46 -0.98 -6.19
CA TRP A 301 -2.28 -1.12 -7.65
C TRP A 301 -2.08 -2.57 -8.08
N MET A 302 -1.38 -3.40 -7.28
CA MET A 302 -1.25 -4.82 -7.56
C MET A 302 -2.61 -5.54 -7.48
N SER A 303 -3.43 -5.20 -6.49
CA SER A 303 -4.82 -5.66 -6.38
C SER A 303 -5.68 -5.19 -7.56
N HIS A 304 -5.61 -3.89 -7.93
CA HIS A 304 -6.34 -3.29 -9.05
C HIS A 304 -6.04 -4.01 -10.37
N HIS A 305 -4.77 -4.34 -10.64
CA HIS A 305 -4.39 -5.07 -11.84
C HIS A 305 -5.05 -6.46 -11.92
N LEU A 306 -5.19 -7.15 -10.78
CA LEU A 306 -5.87 -8.45 -10.72
C LEU A 306 -7.39 -8.30 -10.87
N THR A 307 -8.00 -7.29 -10.25
CA THR A 307 -9.44 -7.08 -10.33
C THR A 307 -9.88 -6.68 -11.74
N ASN A 308 -9.09 -5.88 -12.45
CA ASN A 308 -9.35 -5.60 -13.86
C ASN A 308 -9.29 -6.85 -14.73
N TRP A 309 -8.35 -7.76 -14.45
CA TRP A 309 -8.18 -9.00 -15.21
C TRP A 309 -9.26 -10.04 -14.91
N MET A 310 -9.66 -10.21 -13.63
CA MET A 310 -10.54 -11.31 -13.24
C MET A 310 -12.00 -11.11 -13.66
N GLY A 311 -12.46 -9.86 -13.80
CA GLY A 311 -13.88 -9.54 -14.05
C GLY A 311 -14.75 -9.66 -12.79
N ASP A 312 -16.03 -9.34 -12.94
CA ASP A 312 -16.98 -9.19 -11.83
C ASP A 312 -17.31 -10.49 -11.09
N ASP A 313 -17.23 -11.62 -11.80
CA ASP A 313 -17.50 -12.94 -11.23
C ASP A 313 -16.27 -13.60 -10.59
N GLY A 314 -15.10 -13.00 -10.77
CA GLY A 314 -13.87 -13.39 -10.10
C GLY A 314 -13.81 -12.88 -8.67
N ALA A 315 -12.97 -13.51 -7.84
CA ALA A 315 -12.72 -13.05 -6.48
C ALA A 315 -11.22 -13.17 -6.14
N LEU A 316 -10.63 -12.07 -5.68
CA LEU A 316 -9.28 -12.10 -5.14
C LEU A 316 -9.31 -12.87 -3.81
N ARG A 317 -8.61 -14.00 -3.76
CA ARG A 317 -8.49 -14.85 -2.57
C ARG A 317 -7.28 -14.49 -1.72
N HIS A 318 -6.14 -14.28 -2.38
CA HIS A 318 -4.87 -14.04 -1.70
C HIS A 318 -4.02 -13.07 -2.50
N LEU A 319 -3.25 -12.22 -1.78
CA LEU A 319 -2.27 -11.33 -2.38
C LEU A 319 -1.10 -11.12 -1.43
N ALA A 320 0.07 -11.57 -1.83
CA ALA A 320 1.34 -11.25 -1.19
C ALA A 320 2.08 -10.23 -2.04
N VAL A 321 2.52 -9.13 -1.42
CA VAL A 321 3.24 -8.03 -2.09
C VAL A 321 4.53 -7.73 -1.35
N GLU A 322 5.64 -7.66 -2.08
CA GLU A 322 6.92 -7.18 -1.59
C GLU A 322 7.33 -5.90 -2.31
N ILE A 323 7.54 -4.84 -1.55
CA ILE A 323 8.01 -3.56 -2.03
C ILE A 323 9.54 -3.55 -1.99
N ARG A 324 10.16 -3.24 -3.11
CA ARG A 324 11.62 -3.30 -3.27
C ARG A 324 12.27 -1.93 -3.39
N ARG A 325 11.51 -0.92 -3.86
CA ARG A 325 12.02 0.42 -4.18
C ARG A 325 10.91 1.46 -4.02
N HIS A 326 11.23 2.71 -3.69
CA HIS A 326 10.31 3.85 -3.75
C HIS A 326 10.10 4.28 -5.20
N ASN A 327 8.94 4.89 -5.48
CA ASN A 327 8.66 5.55 -6.75
C ASN A 327 8.57 7.05 -6.49
N PRO A 328 9.66 7.79 -6.70
CA PRO A 328 9.65 9.24 -6.51
C PRO A 328 8.80 9.94 -7.58
N VAL A 329 8.46 11.19 -7.31
CA VAL A 329 7.84 12.08 -8.30
C VAL A 329 8.61 12.00 -9.62
N GLY A 330 7.88 11.87 -10.71
CA GLY A 330 8.41 11.68 -12.05
C GLY A 330 8.58 10.21 -12.48
N ASP A 331 8.59 9.23 -11.57
CA ASP A 331 8.65 7.83 -11.99
C ASP A 331 7.32 7.39 -12.61
N THR A 332 7.39 6.46 -13.56
CA THR A 332 6.24 5.77 -14.15
C THR A 332 6.41 4.27 -13.93
N LEU A 333 5.38 3.61 -13.43
CA LEU A 333 5.37 2.17 -13.21
C LEU A 333 4.60 1.44 -14.29
N TYR A 334 5.18 0.31 -14.73
CA TYR A 334 4.56 -0.65 -15.65
C TYR A 334 4.33 -1.95 -14.89
N ILE A 335 3.07 -2.29 -14.64
CA ILE A 335 2.66 -3.49 -13.91
C ILE A 335 2.35 -4.58 -14.92
N ASN A 336 3.07 -5.68 -14.83
CA ASN A 336 2.90 -6.85 -15.68
C ASN A 336 2.50 -8.06 -14.83
N GLY A 337 1.75 -8.97 -15.42
CA GLY A 337 1.31 -10.20 -14.76
C GLY A 337 1.36 -11.39 -15.68
N GLU A 338 1.53 -12.57 -15.09
CA GLU A 338 1.50 -13.85 -15.78
C GLU A 338 0.85 -14.91 -14.90
N VAL A 339 -0.04 -15.70 -15.49
CA VAL A 339 -0.62 -16.86 -14.82
C VAL A 339 0.48 -17.91 -14.64
N ALA A 340 0.88 -18.15 -13.40
CA ALA A 340 1.91 -19.13 -13.07
C ALA A 340 1.36 -20.57 -13.14
N ARG A 341 0.13 -20.75 -12.65
CA ARG A 341 -0.57 -22.04 -12.69
C ARG A 341 -2.08 -21.83 -12.48
N VAL A 342 -2.86 -22.84 -12.89
CA VAL A 342 -4.26 -23.02 -12.52
C VAL A 342 -4.37 -24.27 -11.64
N PHE A 343 -5.27 -24.22 -10.64
CA PHE A 343 -5.45 -25.33 -9.69
C PHE A 343 -6.86 -25.36 -9.12
N GLN A 344 -7.21 -26.48 -8.51
CA GLN A 344 -8.48 -26.65 -7.79
C GLN A 344 -8.19 -26.94 -6.32
N GLU A 345 -8.95 -26.32 -5.44
CA GLU A 345 -8.89 -26.54 -4.00
C GLU A 345 -10.28 -26.37 -3.39
N GLY A 346 -10.71 -27.34 -2.56
CA GLY A 346 -12.02 -27.30 -1.90
C GLY A 346 -13.21 -27.19 -2.86
N GLY A 347 -13.10 -27.71 -4.07
CA GLY A 347 -14.14 -27.63 -5.10
C GLY A 347 -14.20 -26.30 -5.86
N ALA A 348 -13.34 -25.33 -5.54
CA ALA A 348 -13.22 -24.06 -6.24
C ALA A 348 -11.98 -24.04 -7.15
N HIS A 349 -12.03 -23.23 -8.19
CA HIS A 349 -10.97 -23.13 -9.20
C HIS A 349 -10.22 -21.80 -9.04
N TYR A 350 -8.90 -21.84 -9.16
CA TYR A 350 -8.00 -20.72 -8.92
C TYR A 350 -6.96 -20.56 -10.02
N ALA A 351 -6.65 -19.32 -10.33
CA ALA A 351 -5.46 -18.93 -11.09
C ALA A 351 -4.47 -18.25 -10.12
N GLU A 352 -3.25 -18.77 -10.04
CA GLU A 352 -2.14 -18.14 -9.37
C GLU A 352 -1.41 -17.26 -10.37
N ILE A 353 -1.21 -15.97 -10.02
CA ILE A 353 -0.65 -14.96 -10.88
C ILE A 353 0.57 -14.35 -10.20
N THR A 354 1.69 -14.31 -10.92
CA THR A 354 2.87 -13.54 -10.53
C THR A 354 2.82 -12.18 -11.19
N GLN A 355 3.17 -11.13 -10.44
CA GLN A 355 3.19 -9.76 -10.93
C GLN A 355 4.51 -9.09 -10.63
N THR A 356 4.94 -8.20 -11.51
CA THR A 356 6.06 -7.29 -11.33
C THR A 356 5.66 -5.88 -11.72
N ALA A 357 6.09 -4.88 -10.96
CA ALA A 357 6.00 -3.48 -11.34
C ALA A 357 7.43 -2.95 -11.53
N LEU A 358 7.73 -2.55 -12.76
CA LEU A 358 9.02 -1.98 -13.15
C LEU A 358 8.84 -0.48 -13.40
N ASN A 359 9.83 0.33 -13.02
CA ASN A 359 9.80 1.73 -13.40
C ASN A 359 10.23 1.93 -14.88
N GLN A 360 10.25 3.17 -15.37
CA GLN A 360 10.65 3.52 -16.73
C GLN A 360 12.10 3.12 -17.07
N ASP A 361 12.94 2.91 -16.07
CA ASP A 361 14.33 2.47 -16.23
C ASP A 361 14.48 0.93 -16.17
N GLY A 362 13.35 0.20 -16.08
CA GLY A 362 13.33 -1.27 -15.93
C GLY A 362 13.70 -1.77 -14.53
N GLU A 363 13.75 -0.90 -13.54
CA GLU A 363 14.10 -1.26 -12.17
C GLU A 363 12.87 -1.80 -11.42
N LEU A 364 13.04 -2.91 -10.70
CA LEU A 364 11.98 -3.56 -9.96
C LEU A 364 11.56 -2.73 -8.73
N SER A 365 10.34 -2.22 -8.76
CA SER A 365 9.72 -1.52 -7.63
C SER A 365 8.94 -2.46 -6.72
N VAL A 366 8.11 -3.33 -7.32
CA VAL A 366 7.24 -4.25 -6.59
C VAL A 366 7.23 -5.60 -7.28
N ARG A 367 7.19 -6.67 -6.49
CA ARG A 367 6.77 -8.00 -6.94
C ARG A 367 5.59 -8.48 -6.11
N ALA A 368 4.68 -9.23 -6.74
CA ALA A 368 3.54 -9.78 -6.03
C ALA A 368 3.17 -11.16 -6.57
N LYS A 369 2.41 -11.89 -5.75
CA LYS A 369 1.79 -13.15 -6.08
C LYS A 369 0.35 -13.08 -5.61
N GLY A 370 -0.60 -13.28 -6.53
CA GLY A 370 -2.03 -13.27 -6.23
C GLY A 370 -2.68 -14.61 -6.58
N GLU A 371 -3.74 -14.95 -5.86
CA GLU A 371 -4.62 -16.06 -6.17
C GLU A 371 -6.02 -15.52 -6.43
N VAL A 372 -6.53 -15.77 -7.59
CA VAL A 372 -7.87 -15.36 -8.04
C VAL A 372 -8.75 -16.58 -8.21
N ARG A 373 -9.88 -16.61 -7.50
CA ARG A 373 -10.92 -17.58 -7.74
C ARG A 373 -11.71 -17.20 -8.99
N LEU A 374 -11.92 -18.15 -9.89
CA LEU A 374 -12.69 -17.97 -11.10
C LEU A 374 -13.85 -18.99 -11.17
N PRO A 375 -14.99 -18.59 -11.75
CA PRO A 375 -16.07 -19.55 -12.01
C PRO A 375 -15.64 -20.62 -13.02
N SER A 376 -16.30 -21.76 -12.96
CA SER A 376 -16.20 -22.88 -13.92
C SER A 376 -17.51 -23.03 -14.67
N ARG A 377 -17.43 -23.53 -15.91
CA ARG A 377 -18.60 -23.94 -16.68
C ARG A 377 -19.11 -25.34 -16.31
N ALA A 378 -18.30 -26.10 -15.54
CA ALA A 378 -18.61 -27.46 -15.10
C ALA A 378 -19.46 -27.46 -13.82
#